data_b990ffe303e75a73a86884b02417be32
#
_entry.id   b990ffe303e75a73a86884b02417be32
#
_cell.length_a   1.000
_cell.length_b   1.000
_cell.length_c   1.000
_cell.angle_alpha   90.00
_cell.angle_beta   90.00
_cell.angle_gamma   90.00
#
_symmetry.space_group_name_H-M   'P 1'
#
loop_
_entity.id
_entity.type
_entity.pdbx_description
1 polymer ?
#
loop_
_entity_poly.entity_id
_entity_poly.type
_entity_poly.pdbx_seq_one_letter_code
_entity_poly.pdbx_strand_id
1 'polypeptide(L)'
;RGLGDVYKRQMPGEQNPEFPGGEKACMAFLSKNIHYPPVCVSEEASGRVYVQFVVEKDGEIGQIRVLRSPHPYLAQEAVRVVGMMPDWKPGYKNGKPVRVLFSLPVKFGLK
;
A
#
# COMPACT_ATOMS: atom_id res chain seq x y z
N ARG A 1 -15.47 -4.18 -7.81
CA ARG A 1 -15.00 -3.02 -7.10
C ARG A 1 -13.80 -3.36 -6.24
N GLY A 2 -12.79 -2.48 -6.26
CA GLY A 2 -11.58 -2.71 -5.52
C GLY A 2 -11.72 -2.49 -4.03
N LEU A 3 -10.90 -3.19 -3.27
CA LEU A 3 -10.91 -3.04 -1.81
C LEU A 3 -10.52 -1.64 -1.38
N GLY A 4 -9.64 -1.00 -2.14
CA GLY A 4 -9.21 0.36 -1.83
C GLY A 4 -10.35 1.36 -1.85
N ASP A 5 -11.35 1.12 -2.70
CA ASP A 5 -12.50 2.03 -2.79
C ASP A 5 -13.29 2.05 -1.49
N VAL A 6 -13.41 0.89 -0.84
CA VAL A 6 -14.15 0.80 0.42
C VAL A 6 -13.47 1.65 1.50
N TYR A 7 -12.14 1.58 1.55
CA TYR A 7 -11.40 2.26 2.62
C TYR A 7 -11.08 3.70 2.29
N LYS A 8 -11.25 4.11 1.04
CA LYS A 8 -11.01 5.50 0.65
C LYS A 8 -12.25 6.36 0.81
N ARG A 9 -13.40 5.73 0.99
CA ARG A 9 -14.64 6.48 1.16
C ARG A 9 -14.63 7.21 2.49
N GLN A 10 -14.90 8.50 2.46
CA GLN A 10 -15.02 9.30 3.67
C GLN A 10 -16.49 9.53 4.00
N MET A 11 -16.81 9.35 5.27
CA MET A 11 -18.11 9.66 5.82
C MET A 11 -17.96 10.86 6.73
N PRO A 12 -19.07 11.59 7.03
CA PRO A 12 -18.99 12.68 7.99
C PRO A 12 -18.32 12.21 9.28
N GLY A 13 -17.30 12.92 9.72
CA GLY A 13 -16.55 12.59 10.93
C GLY A 13 -15.48 11.54 10.76
N GLU A 14 -15.26 11.08 9.52
CA GLU A 14 -14.23 10.08 9.23
C GLU A 14 -13.14 10.64 8.35
N GLN A 15 -11.92 10.19 8.59
CA GLN A 15 -10.79 10.51 7.74
C GLN A 15 -10.03 9.23 7.43
N ASN A 16 -9.61 9.10 6.18
CA ASN A 16 -8.81 7.95 5.75
C ASN A 16 -7.39 8.06 6.29
N PRO A 17 -6.72 6.93 6.54
CA PRO A 17 -5.29 6.98 6.83
C PRO A 17 -4.54 7.48 5.63
N GLU A 18 -3.38 8.07 5.86
CA GLU A 18 -2.64 8.74 4.82
C GLU A 18 -1.14 8.56 5.01
N PHE A 19 -0.43 8.26 3.92
CA PHE A 19 1.03 8.24 3.93
C PHE A 19 1.53 9.66 4.26
N PRO A 20 2.63 9.80 5.03
CA PRO A 20 3.17 11.14 5.33
C PRO A 20 3.46 11.89 4.03
N GLY A 21 2.84 13.05 3.87
CA GLY A 21 2.97 13.84 2.64
C GLY A 21 1.94 13.53 1.59
N GLY A 22 1.06 12.55 1.83
CA GLY A 22 -0.05 12.26 0.95
C GLY A 22 0.24 11.24 -0.13
N GLU A 23 -0.67 11.09 -1.06
CA GLU A 23 -0.60 10.05 -2.08
C GLU A 23 0.62 10.21 -3.00
N LYS A 24 0.96 11.44 -3.36
CA LYS A 24 2.13 11.68 -4.19
C LYS A 24 3.41 11.23 -3.51
N ALA A 25 3.52 11.51 -2.21
CA ALA A 25 4.69 11.09 -1.46
C ALA A 25 4.76 9.57 -1.36
N CYS A 26 3.62 8.92 -1.24
CA CYS A 26 3.55 7.47 -1.22
C CYS A 26 4.06 6.88 -2.54
N MET A 27 3.58 7.43 -3.66
CA MET A 27 4.00 6.97 -4.98
C MET A 27 5.51 7.19 -5.17
N ALA A 28 6.02 8.33 -4.73
CA ALA A 28 7.44 8.63 -4.83
C ALA A 28 8.27 7.66 -3.98
N PHE A 29 7.78 7.34 -2.78
CA PHE A 29 8.46 6.36 -1.92
C PHE A 29 8.55 5.00 -2.61
N LEU A 30 7.45 4.55 -3.18
CA LEU A 30 7.42 3.25 -3.86
C LEU A 30 8.38 3.25 -5.06
N SER A 31 8.33 4.28 -5.90
CA SER A 31 9.21 4.38 -7.07
C SER A 31 10.67 4.36 -6.67
N LYS A 32 11.01 5.05 -5.58
CA LYS A 32 12.39 5.15 -5.14
C LYS A 32 12.92 3.84 -4.58
N ASN A 33 12.07 3.07 -3.92
CA ASN A 33 12.53 1.93 -3.13
C ASN A 33 12.25 0.57 -3.77
N ILE A 34 11.45 0.53 -4.82
CA ILE A 34 11.16 -0.72 -5.52
C ILE A 34 12.37 -1.16 -6.32
N HIS A 35 12.73 -2.44 -6.15
CA HIS A 35 13.75 -3.08 -6.97
C HIS A 35 13.06 -4.15 -7.81
N TYR A 36 13.13 -4.00 -9.12
CA TYR A 36 12.50 -4.97 -10.01
C TYR A 36 13.26 -6.28 -9.94
N PRO A 37 12.61 -7.39 -9.57
CA PRO A 37 13.33 -8.67 -9.49
C PRO A 37 13.88 -9.06 -10.87
N PRO A 38 15.16 -9.48 -10.94
CA PRO A 38 15.74 -9.83 -12.24
C PRO A 38 14.99 -10.89 -13.01
N VAL A 39 14.44 -11.89 -12.32
CA VAL A 39 13.68 -12.94 -13.01
C VAL A 39 12.43 -12.35 -13.64
N CYS A 40 11.83 -11.33 -13.01
CA CYS A 40 10.64 -10.68 -13.55
C CYS A 40 10.97 -9.84 -14.77
N VAL A 41 12.18 -9.25 -14.80
CA VAL A 41 12.64 -8.55 -16.00
C VAL A 41 12.81 -9.54 -17.14
N SER A 42 13.46 -10.68 -16.88
CA SER A 42 13.68 -11.71 -17.90
C SER A 42 12.37 -12.26 -18.46
N GLU A 43 11.38 -12.42 -17.59
CA GLU A 43 10.09 -12.97 -18.00
C GLU A 43 9.11 -11.90 -18.44
N GLU A 44 9.55 -10.65 -18.43
CA GLU A 44 8.71 -9.51 -18.78
C GLU A 44 7.44 -9.46 -17.95
N ALA A 45 7.55 -9.85 -16.67
CA ALA A 45 6.42 -9.83 -15.76
C ALA A 45 6.18 -8.41 -15.27
N SER A 46 4.93 -7.95 -15.38
CA SER A 46 4.56 -6.61 -14.95
C SER A 46 3.11 -6.63 -14.48
N GLY A 47 2.66 -5.52 -13.91
CA GLY A 47 1.29 -5.40 -13.46
C GLY A 47 1.23 -4.84 -12.07
N ARG A 48 0.06 -4.95 -11.45
CA ARG A 48 -0.17 -4.41 -10.11
C ARG A 48 -0.23 -5.53 -9.09
N VAL A 49 0.44 -5.29 -7.96
CA VAL A 49 0.31 -6.14 -6.79
C VAL A 49 -0.57 -5.40 -5.80
N TYR A 50 -1.68 -6.03 -5.40
CA TYR A 50 -2.59 -5.42 -4.43
C TYR A 50 -2.20 -5.91 -3.05
N VAL A 51 -1.71 -4.97 -2.24
CA VAL A 51 -1.23 -5.27 -0.89
C VAL A 51 -2.21 -4.68 0.12
N GLN A 52 -2.58 -5.51 1.08
CA GLN A 52 -3.47 -5.08 2.16
C GLN A 52 -2.67 -5.03 3.45
N PHE A 53 -2.93 -4.00 4.24
CA PHE A 53 -2.29 -3.89 5.54
C PHE A 53 -3.18 -3.10 6.49
N VAL A 54 -2.85 -3.19 7.77
CA VAL A 54 -3.57 -2.44 8.80
C VAL A 54 -2.76 -1.20 9.13
N VAL A 55 -3.41 -0.04 9.13
CA VAL A 55 -2.83 1.18 9.68
C VAL A 55 -3.37 1.28 11.09
N GLU A 56 -2.47 1.11 12.07
CA GLU A 56 -2.87 1.11 13.48
C GLU A 56 -3.20 2.51 13.96
N LYS A 57 -3.75 2.60 15.17
CA LYS A 57 -4.13 3.89 15.73
C LYS A 57 -2.97 4.86 15.87
N ASP A 58 -1.75 4.34 16.01
CA ASP A 58 -0.53 5.15 16.08
C ASP A 58 0.13 5.35 14.72
N GLY A 59 -0.47 4.83 13.65
CA GLY A 59 0.05 4.94 12.30
C GLY A 59 0.95 3.80 11.87
N GLU A 60 1.27 2.89 12.77
CA GLU A 60 2.13 1.75 12.44
C GLU A 60 1.47 0.84 11.42
N ILE A 61 2.26 0.33 10.48
CA ILE A 61 1.78 -0.58 9.46
C ILE A 61 1.98 -2.02 9.95
N GLY A 62 0.92 -2.81 9.89
CA GLY A 62 1.00 -4.21 10.30
C GLY A 62 0.16 -5.11 9.45
N GLN A 63 0.31 -6.42 9.70
CA GLN A 63 -0.49 -7.46 9.05
C GLN A 63 -0.52 -7.32 7.53
N ILE A 64 0.67 -7.19 6.94
CA ILE A 64 0.82 -7.01 5.50
C ILE A 64 0.53 -8.34 4.80
N ARG A 65 -0.33 -8.30 3.78
CA ARG A 65 -0.62 -9.48 2.98
C ARG A 65 -0.91 -9.09 1.54
N VAL A 66 -0.63 -10.01 0.63
CA VAL A 66 -0.90 -9.80 -0.78
C VAL A 66 -2.27 -10.35 -1.09
N LEU A 67 -3.11 -9.53 -1.70
CA LEU A 67 -4.44 -9.95 -2.15
C LEU A 67 -4.37 -10.52 -3.56
N ARG A 68 -3.49 -9.96 -4.39
CA ARG A 68 -3.43 -10.33 -5.80
C ARG A 68 -2.08 -9.89 -6.36
N SER A 69 -1.48 -10.75 -7.18
CA SER A 69 -0.20 -10.42 -7.82
C SER A 69 -0.08 -11.17 -9.13
N PRO A 70 0.53 -10.54 -10.15
CA PRO A 70 0.79 -11.22 -11.43
C PRO A 70 1.98 -12.17 -11.37
N HIS A 71 2.83 -12.08 -10.33
CA HIS A 71 4.02 -12.92 -10.25
C HIS A 71 4.46 -13.02 -8.79
N PRO A 72 4.89 -14.23 -8.33
CA PRO A 72 5.27 -14.40 -6.91
C PRO A 72 6.40 -13.48 -6.47
N TYR A 73 7.40 -13.23 -7.31
CA TYR A 73 8.51 -12.37 -6.93
C TYR A 73 8.13 -10.90 -6.91
N LEU A 74 7.17 -10.49 -7.74
CA LEU A 74 6.63 -9.14 -7.62
C LEU A 74 5.88 -9.00 -6.30
N ALA A 75 5.17 -10.05 -5.88
CA ALA A 75 4.49 -10.04 -4.59
C ALA A 75 5.49 -9.87 -3.45
N GLN A 76 6.59 -10.63 -3.48
CA GLN A 76 7.60 -10.52 -2.44
C GLN A 76 8.20 -9.12 -2.37
N GLU A 77 8.50 -8.54 -3.52
CA GLU A 77 9.08 -7.20 -3.55
C GLU A 77 8.10 -6.15 -3.04
N ALA A 78 6.83 -6.28 -3.39
CA ALA A 78 5.81 -5.35 -2.90
C ALA A 78 5.70 -5.40 -1.38
N VAL A 79 5.71 -6.60 -0.80
CA VAL A 79 5.65 -6.75 0.65
C VAL A 79 6.89 -6.14 1.30
N ARG A 80 8.07 -6.36 0.71
CA ARG A 80 9.31 -5.80 1.25
C ARG A 80 9.24 -4.28 1.32
N VAL A 81 8.80 -3.65 0.23
CA VAL A 81 8.76 -2.19 0.15
C VAL A 81 7.69 -1.61 1.08
N VAL A 82 6.52 -2.23 1.14
CA VAL A 82 5.47 -1.78 2.06
C VAL A 82 5.95 -1.88 3.50
N GLY A 83 6.69 -2.95 3.82
CA GLY A 83 7.24 -3.12 5.17
C GLY A 83 8.29 -2.07 5.55
N MET A 84 8.85 -1.36 4.56
CA MET A 84 9.81 -0.29 4.81
C MET A 84 9.17 1.07 5.03
N MET A 85 7.87 1.18 4.84
CA MET A 85 7.20 2.48 4.94
C MET A 85 7.28 3.05 6.35
N PRO A 86 7.40 4.37 6.46
CA PRO A 86 7.29 5.02 7.78
C PRO A 86 5.86 4.94 8.29
N ASP A 87 5.65 5.35 9.53
CA ASP A 87 4.31 5.39 10.09
C ASP A 87 3.42 6.31 9.27
N TRP A 88 2.19 5.88 9.09
CA TRP A 88 1.18 6.65 8.38
C TRP A 88 0.44 7.54 9.37
N LYS A 89 -0.26 8.54 8.84
CA LYS A 89 -1.26 9.24 9.64
C LYS A 89 -2.43 8.28 9.78
N PRO A 90 -2.88 8.01 11.02
CA PRO A 90 -3.96 7.05 11.21
C PRO A 90 -5.29 7.59 10.69
N GLY A 91 -6.21 6.68 10.46
CA GLY A 91 -7.58 7.08 10.16
C GLY A 91 -8.25 7.60 11.42
N TYR A 92 -9.26 8.44 11.23
CA TYR A 92 -10.01 9.02 12.34
C TYR A 92 -11.50 8.81 12.13
N LYS A 93 -12.19 8.58 13.23
CA LYS A 93 -13.65 8.49 13.24
C LYS A 93 -14.14 9.26 14.44
N ASN A 94 -14.96 10.28 14.18
CA ASN A 94 -15.50 11.14 15.23
C ASN A 94 -14.37 11.73 16.10
N GLY A 95 -13.28 12.16 15.45
CA GLY A 95 -12.16 12.80 16.11
C GLY A 95 -11.22 11.87 16.84
N LYS A 96 -11.42 10.56 16.75
CA LYS A 96 -10.58 9.59 17.43
C LYS A 96 -9.83 8.72 16.43
N PRO A 97 -8.56 8.39 16.70
CA PRO A 97 -7.82 7.49 15.80
C PRO A 97 -8.41 6.08 15.84
N VAL A 98 -8.46 5.44 14.69
CA VAL A 98 -8.99 4.09 14.56
C VAL A 98 -8.06 3.26 13.69
N ARG A 99 -8.10 1.93 13.90
CA ARG A 99 -7.42 0.99 13.04
C ARG A 99 -8.18 0.91 11.73
N VAL A 100 -7.45 0.93 10.61
CA VAL A 100 -8.08 0.85 9.30
C VAL A 100 -7.37 -0.19 8.46
N LEU A 101 -8.15 -1.06 7.85
CA LEU A 101 -7.65 -2.01 6.87
C LEU A 101 -7.60 -1.29 5.52
N PHE A 102 -6.40 -1.19 4.97
CA PHE A 102 -6.16 -0.41 3.75
C PHE A 102 -5.57 -1.29 2.68
N SER A 103 -5.96 -1.09 1.43
CA SER A 103 -5.32 -1.77 0.32
C SER A 103 -4.68 -0.78 -0.62
N LEU A 104 -3.50 -1.16 -1.11
CA LEU A 104 -2.66 -0.29 -1.90
C LEU A 104 -2.21 -1.04 -3.15
N PRO A 105 -2.44 -0.49 -4.35
CA PRO A 105 -1.86 -1.09 -5.55
C PRO A 105 -0.42 -0.65 -5.70
N VAL A 106 0.48 -1.61 -5.86
CA VAL A 106 1.89 -1.35 -6.12
C VAL A 106 2.14 -1.71 -7.57
N LYS A 107 2.47 -0.72 -8.37
CA LYS A 107 2.59 -0.90 -9.81
C LYS A 107 4.01 -1.26 -10.21
N PHE A 108 4.16 -2.32 -10.99
CA PHE A 108 5.42 -2.72 -11.60
C PHE A 108 5.29 -2.59 -13.11
N GLY A 109 6.07 -1.70 -13.70
CA GLY A 109 6.03 -1.50 -15.13
C GLY A 109 7.40 -1.65 -15.76
N LEU A 110 7.45 -2.33 -16.89
CA LEU A 110 8.64 -2.42 -17.70
C LEU A 110 8.50 -1.48 -18.88
N LYS A 111 9.63 -0.95 -19.32
CA LYS A 111 9.62 -0.08 -20.50
C LYS A 111 9.68 -0.84 -21.78
#